data_4a03a5ad41e8cfa2419b934e8b60204b
#
_entry.id   4a03a5ad41e8cfa2419b934e8b60204b
#
_cell.length_a   1.000
_cell.length_b   1.000
_cell.length_c   1.000
_cell.angle_alpha   90.00
_cell.angle_beta   90.00
_cell.angle_gamma   90.00
#
_symmetry.space_group_name_H-M   'P 1'
#
loop_
_entity.id
_entity.type
_entity.pdbx_description
1 polymer ?
#
loop_
_entity_poly.entity_id
_entity_poly.type
_entity_poly.pdbx_seq_one_letter_code
_entity_poly.pdbx_strand_id
1 'polypeptide(L)'
;VWVAFVEGLCDGDNYKYFVHGYDGSSVMKADPFAFHSEVRPQTASKVWNVDGYEWHDGTYIERRIKKDVQKAPVSIYEMHIGSWRTKEGYRFPSFREVADELADYVSDMGYTHVEIMPIAEYPFDGSWGYQITGFYAITSRYGTPQDFMYFVDKMHSRGIGVIMDWVPGHFPKDEHGLVKFDGTHLYEHENVIQREHPQWGTLIFNYGRPEVISFFVSNAMFFMDKFHMDGLRVDAVTSILYLDYARDGYFVPNEDGGNIDNHAVKMLERVNSVVLTNYAGTMMIAEESTAYPMITKPPYDGGLGFTFKWNMGFMHDTLAYMNMDHYFRQFEHSKMTFSLYYAFTENFILVYSHDEVVHGKKSMIDKMFGDYWQKFASLRTLYAFMFAHPGKKLMFMGDEFAQFIEWDYKKQLDWFLLEYDSHAGMKRFVKALNHVYTAHPALYETDDGWDGFKWLNVEDTEKSTLAFMRIGGDEMIVCAMNFTPVVQQDYWVAMPEEGTLKLLISSDEKKYGGAGTVLENIIHTQHKGMNGMEHSAIMTIPALGAVYYKFTLKSKGDGEK
;
A
#
# COMPACT_ATOMS: atom_id res chain seq x y z
N VAL A 1 -33.70 -21.34 4.93
CA VAL A 1 -33.23 -20.98 3.57
C VAL A 1 -34.44 -20.84 2.67
N TRP A 2 -34.58 -19.71 2.00
CA TRP A 2 -35.59 -19.51 0.97
C TRP A 2 -35.00 -19.85 -0.38
N VAL A 3 -35.72 -20.59 -1.22
CA VAL A 3 -35.29 -20.97 -2.57
C VAL A 3 -36.45 -20.69 -3.52
N ALA A 4 -36.14 -20.04 -4.64
CA ALA A 4 -37.09 -19.81 -5.73
C ALA A 4 -36.42 -20.12 -7.07
N PHE A 5 -37.17 -20.66 -8.00
CA PHE A 5 -36.79 -20.76 -9.41
C PHE A 5 -37.67 -19.84 -10.23
N VAL A 6 -37.04 -19.01 -11.05
CA VAL A 6 -37.73 -18.07 -11.94
C VAL A 6 -37.32 -18.39 -13.37
N GLU A 7 -38.26 -18.84 -14.16
CA GLU A 7 -38.03 -19.24 -15.56
C GLU A 7 -37.83 -17.99 -16.45
N GLY A 8 -36.95 -18.10 -17.44
CA GLY A 8 -36.76 -17.07 -18.49
C GLY A 8 -35.83 -15.92 -18.13
N LEU A 9 -35.15 -15.97 -16.98
CA LEU A 9 -34.11 -14.97 -16.64
C LEU A 9 -32.86 -15.18 -17.49
N CYS A 10 -32.29 -14.05 -17.92
CA CYS A 10 -31.05 -13.99 -18.70
C CYS A 10 -30.01 -13.09 -18.01
N ASP A 11 -28.74 -13.26 -18.38
CA ASP A 11 -27.67 -12.36 -17.96
C ASP A 11 -28.02 -10.91 -18.32
N GLY A 12 -27.90 -10.03 -17.34
CA GLY A 12 -28.22 -8.61 -17.46
C GLY A 12 -29.62 -8.23 -16.96
N ASP A 13 -30.53 -9.19 -16.68
CA ASP A 13 -31.83 -8.89 -16.12
C ASP A 13 -31.71 -8.28 -14.72
N ASN A 14 -32.47 -7.22 -14.48
CA ASN A 14 -32.48 -6.54 -13.19
C ASN A 14 -33.47 -7.19 -12.23
N TYR A 15 -33.06 -7.35 -10.97
CA TYR A 15 -33.96 -7.85 -9.92
C TYR A 15 -33.68 -7.21 -8.57
N LYS A 16 -34.67 -7.28 -7.70
CA LYS A 16 -34.58 -6.99 -6.27
C LYS A 16 -35.43 -7.97 -5.49
N TYR A 17 -35.07 -8.16 -4.22
CA TYR A 17 -35.94 -8.83 -3.28
C TYR A 17 -36.91 -7.83 -2.65
N PHE A 18 -38.20 -8.13 -2.68
CA PHE A 18 -39.18 -7.41 -1.88
C PHE A 18 -39.32 -8.13 -0.54
N VAL A 19 -38.67 -7.58 0.47
CA VAL A 19 -38.59 -8.20 1.79
C VAL A 19 -39.67 -7.64 2.70
N HIS A 20 -40.51 -8.55 3.23
CA HIS A 20 -41.43 -8.24 4.32
C HIS A 20 -40.67 -8.50 5.64
N GLY A 21 -40.26 -7.43 6.29
CA GLY A 21 -39.45 -7.48 7.49
C GLY A 21 -40.24 -7.96 8.73
N TYR A 22 -39.49 -8.50 9.69
CA TYR A 22 -40.03 -8.92 10.98
C TYR A 22 -40.66 -7.74 11.76
N ASP A 23 -40.16 -6.52 11.57
CA ASP A 23 -40.69 -5.28 12.14
C ASP A 23 -41.94 -4.73 11.46
N GLY A 24 -42.47 -5.46 10.47
CA GLY A 24 -43.64 -5.05 9.67
C GLY A 24 -43.28 -4.10 8.52
N SER A 25 -42.03 -3.75 8.31
CA SER A 25 -41.56 -2.98 7.16
C SER A 25 -41.67 -3.80 5.86
N SER A 26 -41.67 -3.11 4.73
CA SER A 26 -41.57 -3.75 3.42
C SER A 26 -40.64 -2.92 2.54
N VAL A 27 -39.50 -3.49 2.20
CA VAL A 27 -38.39 -2.80 1.53
C VAL A 27 -37.88 -3.58 0.33
N MET A 28 -37.51 -2.86 -0.73
CA MET A 28 -36.83 -3.43 -1.89
C MET A 28 -35.34 -3.53 -1.62
N LYS A 29 -34.79 -4.73 -1.47
CA LYS A 29 -33.39 -5.02 -1.18
C LYS A 29 -32.66 -5.49 -2.42
N ALA A 30 -31.43 -5.01 -2.60
CA ALA A 30 -30.48 -5.64 -3.51
C ALA A 30 -30.04 -7.02 -2.94
N ASP A 31 -29.61 -7.90 -3.80
CA ASP A 31 -29.08 -9.21 -3.38
C ASP A 31 -27.68 -9.03 -2.80
N PRO A 32 -27.43 -9.40 -1.53
CA PRO A 32 -26.12 -9.29 -0.90
C PRO A 32 -25.02 -10.14 -1.58
N PHE A 33 -25.42 -11.14 -2.37
CA PHE A 33 -24.52 -12.06 -3.08
C PHE A 33 -24.54 -11.86 -4.60
N ALA A 34 -25.16 -10.80 -5.11
CA ALA A 34 -25.17 -10.50 -6.54
C ALA A 34 -23.74 -10.26 -7.04
N PHE A 35 -23.42 -10.79 -8.21
CA PHE A 35 -22.11 -10.64 -8.84
C PHE A 35 -21.98 -9.38 -9.69
N HIS A 36 -23.12 -8.72 -10.00
CA HIS A 36 -23.15 -7.48 -10.77
C HIS A 36 -24.37 -6.64 -10.38
N SER A 37 -24.28 -5.34 -10.62
CA SER A 37 -25.33 -4.36 -10.26
C SER A 37 -25.64 -3.43 -11.41
N GLU A 38 -26.79 -2.75 -11.33
CA GLU A 38 -27.06 -1.62 -12.21
C GLU A 38 -26.06 -0.48 -12.00
N VAL A 39 -25.87 0.30 -13.05
CA VAL A 39 -25.09 1.54 -12.95
C VAL A 39 -25.86 2.56 -12.12
N ARG A 40 -25.19 3.17 -11.14
CA ARG A 40 -25.77 4.23 -10.32
C ARG A 40 -26.40 5.36 -11.16
N PRO A 41 -27.45 6.04 -10.72
CA PRO A 41 -28.05 5.99 -9.39
C PRO A 41 -29.01 4.82 -9.16
N GLN A 42 -29.12 3.91 -10.10
CA GLN A 42 -29.94 2.71 -9.94
C GLN A 42 -29.31 1.74 -8.94
N THR A 43 -30.14 0.87 -8.35
CA THR A 43 -29.73 0.07 -7.19
C THR A 43 -30.18 -1.40 -7.27
N ALA A 44 -30.59 -1.88 -8.44
CA ALA A 44 -30.94 -3.28 -8.59
C ALA A 44 -29.70 -4.15 -8.78
N SER A 45 -29.81 -5.38 -8.34
CA SER A 45 -28.87 -6.44 -8.71
C SER A 45 -29.15 -6.90 -10.13
N LYS A 46 -28.13 -7.45 -10.80
CA LYS A 46 -28.26 -8.07 -12.11
C LYS A 46 -28.05 -9.58 -12.00
N VAL A 47 -28.89 -10.33 -12.70
CA VAL A 47 -28.60 -11.74 -12.99
C VAL A 47 -27.31 -11.76 -13.80
N TRP A 48 -26.29 -12.46 -13.32
CA TRP A 48 -25.00 -12.46 -13.97
C TRP A 48 -24.23 -13.76 -13.75
N ASN A 49 -23.75 -14.36 -14.84
CA ASN A 49 -22.85 -15.48 -14.77
C ASN A 49 -21.39 -14.98 -14.74
N VAL A 50 -20.66 -15.29 -13.67
CA VAL A 50 -19.23 -14.94 -13.52
C VAL A 50 -18.30 -15.99 -14.10
N ASP A 51 -18.83 -17.14 -14.51
CA ASP A 51 -18.05 -18.20 -15.14
C ASP A 51 -17.85 -17.91 -16.65
N GLY A 52 -17.00 -18.71 -17.29
CA GLY A 52 -16.79 -18.66 -18.74
C GLY A 52 -15.76 -17.65 -19.23
N TYR A 53 -15.05 -16.93 -18.34
CA TYR A 53 -13.85 -16.19 -18.72
C TYR A 53 -12.69 -17.16 -18.94
N GLU A 54 -11.99 -17.03 -20.06
CA GLU A 54 -10.80 -17.82 -20.40
C GLU A 54 -9.55 -17.11 -19.89
N TRP A 55 -8.95 -17.63 -18.82
CA TRP A 55 -7.75 -17.11 -18.21
C TRP A 55 -6.48 -17.51 -18.98
N HIS A 56 -5.53 -16.56 -19.10
CA HIS A 56 -4.24 -16.79 -19.76
C HIS A 56 -3.05 -16.69 -18.79
N ASP A 57 -3.32 -16.56 -17.50
CA ASP A 57 -2.35 -16.26 -16.45
C ASP A 57 -1.70 -17.49 -15.78
N GLY A 58 -1.94 -18.70 -16.30
CA GLY A 58 -1.45 -19.95 -15.69
C GLY A 58 0.05 -19.93 -15.33
N THR A 59 0.89 -19.42 -16.23
CA THR A 59 2.35 -19.30 -15.97
C THR A 59 2.66 -18.31 -14.83
N TYR A 60 1.89 -17.24 -14.70
CA TYR A 60 2.03 -16.29 -13.61
C TYR A 60 1.67 -16.94 -12.28
N ILE A 61 0.52 -17.61 -12.20
CA ILE A 61 0.04 -18.32 -11.01
C ILE A 61 1.06 -19.39 -10.55
N GLU A 62 1.63 -20.17 -11.48
CA GLU A 62 2.66 -21.17 -11.16
C GLU A 62 3.92 -20.53 -10.53
N ARG A 63 4.28 -19.33 -10.93
CA ARG A 63 5.41 -18.57 -10.34
C ARG A 63 5.03 -18.01 -8.98
N ARG A 64 3.81 -17.44 -8.85
CA ARG A 64 3.28 -16.89 -7.60
C ARG A 64 3.31 -17.92 -6.48
N ILE A 65 2.79 -19.13 -6.72
CA ILE A 65 2.72 -20.22 -5.73
C ILE A 65 4.11 -20.56 -5.13
N LYS A 66 5.18 -20.37 -5.91
CA LYS A 66 6.56 -20.68 -5.49
C LYS A 66 7.27 -19.51 -4.82
N LYS A 67 6.65 -18.33 -4.83
CA LYS A 67 7.28 -17.09 -4.37
C LYS A 67 7.08 -16.91 -2.87
N ASP A 68 8.17 -16.72 -2.14
CA ASP A 68 8.11 -16.16 -0.79
C ASP A 68 7.97 -14.65 -0.89
N VAL A 69 6.76 -14.14 -0.67
CA VAL A 69 6.46 -12.72 -0.82
C VAL A 69 7.18 -11.84 0.21
N GLN A 70 7.54 -12.40 1.38
CA GLN A 70 8.26 -11.66 2.41
C GLN A 70 9.72 -11.41 2.00
N LYS A 71 10.33 -12.34 1.26
CA LYS A 71 11.70 -12.24 0.75
C LYS A 71 11.81 -11.72 -0.68
N ALA A 72 10.69 -11.49 -1.34
CA ALA A 72 10.65 -10.95 -2.69
C ALA A 72 10.55 -9.42 -2.68
N PRO A 73 10.96 -8.75 -3.78
CA PRO A 73 10.69 -7.33 -3.93
C PRO A 73 9.17 -7.11 -4.07
N VAL A 74 8.62 -6.19 -3.28
CA VAL A 74 7.24 -5.73 -3.37
C VAL A 74 7.25 -4.21 -3.41
N SER A 75 6.93 -3.66 -4.58
CA SER A 75 6.71 -2.24 -4.83
C SER A 75 5.32 -2.09 -5.44
N ILE A 76 4.45 -1.38 -4.74
CA ILE A 76 3.02 -1.29 -5.01
C ILE A 76 2.70 0.08 -5.58
N TYR A 77 1.96 0.11 -6.68
CA TYR A 77 1.33 1.29 -7.24
C TYR A 77 -0.15 1.31 -6.84
N GLU A 78 -0.50 2.11 -5.83
CA GLU A 78 -1.88 2.28 -5.39
C GLU A 78 -2.62 3.22 -6.33
N MET A 79 -3.86 2.87 -6.73
CA MET A 79 -4.58 3.66 -7.71
C MET A 79 -6.11 3.62 -7.56
N HIS A 80 -6.74 4.71 -8.01
CA HIS A 80 -8.17 4.81 -8.23
C HIS A 80 -8.46 4.75 -9.75
N ILE A 81 -9.17 3.72 -10.20
CA ILE A 81 -9.46 3.46 -11.62
C ILE A 81 -10.08 4.67 -12.31
N GLY A 82 -11.07 5.30 -11.68
CA GLY A 82 -11.87 6.36 -12.28
C GLY A 82 -11.14 7.68 -12.52
N SER A 83 -10.01 7.91 -11.83
CA SER A 83 -9.28 9.18 -11.88
C SER A 83 -7.80 9.06 -12.26
N TRP A 84 -7.34 7.87 -12.64
CA TRP A 84 -6.00 7.71 -13.19
C TRP A 84 -5.87 8.39 -14.55
N ARG A 85 -6.75 8.02 -15.50
CA ARG A 85 -6.98 8.70 -16.78
C ARG A 85 -8.46 8.69 -17.12
N THR A 86 -9.00 9.80 -17.59
CA THR A 86 -10.38 9.88 -18.08
C THR A 86 -10.39 9.81 -19.61
N LYS A 87 -11.54 9.46 -20.17
CA LYS A 87 -11.79 9.47 -21.63
C LYS A 87 -12.53 10.75 -22.02
N GLU A 88 -12.77 10.94 -23.33
CA GLU A 88 -13.50 12.11 -23.84
C GLU A 88 -14.80 12.37 -23.06
N GLY A 89 -15.06 13.64 -22.74
CA GLY A 89 -16.22 14.05 -21.95
C GLY A 89 -16.12 13.72 -20.45
N TYR A 90 -14.91 13.48 -19.94
CA TYR A 90 -14.67 13.09 -18.53
C TYR A 90 -15.39 11.80 -18.12
N ARG A 91 -15.67 10.92 -19.07
CA ARG A 91 -16.21 9.59 -18.82
C ARG A 91 -15.19 8.74 -18.05
N PHE A 92 -15.65 7.98 -17.07
CA PHE A 92 -14.83 6.94 -16.47
C PHE A 92 -14.33 5.96 -17.54
N PRO A 93 -13.06 5.56 -17.49
CA PRO A 93 -12.55 4.51 -18.36
C PRO A 93 -13.16 3.17 -17.98
N SER A 94 -13.27 2.25 -18.92
CA SER A 94 -13.57 0.85 -18.60
C SER A 94 -12.33 0.12 -18.06
N PHE A 95 -12.52 -1.00 -17.37
CA PHE A 95 -11.42 -1.87 -16.93
C PHE A 95 -10.50 -2.25 -18.08
N ARG A 96 -11.06 -2.57 -19.27
CA ARG A 96 -10.25 -2.92 -20.45
C ARG A 96 -9.42 -1.74 -20.95
N GLU A 97 -10.02 -0.54 -21.03
CA GLU A 97 -9.31 0.66 -21.49
C GLU A 97 -8.15 1.05 -20.57
N VAL A 98 -8.29 0.81 -19.25
CA VAL A 98 -7.22 1.06 -18.28
C VAL A 98 -6.17 -0.04 -18.33
N ALA A 99 -6.56 -1.30 -18.46
CA ALA A 99 -5.67 -2.45 -18.38
C ALA A 99 -4.50 -2.35 -19.36
N ASP A 100 -4.77 -2.01 -20.62
CA ASP A 100 -3.74 -1.98 -21.65
C ASP A 100 -2.69 -0.90 -21.40
N GLU A 101 -3.12 0.32 -21.04
CA GLU A 101 -2.21 1.43 -20.75
C GLU A 101 -1.46 1.23 -19.42
N LEU A 102 -2.18 0.79 -18.38
CA LEU A 102 -1.64 0.66 -17.03
C LEU A 102 -0.60 -0.47 -16.96
N ALA A 103 -0.88 -1.62 -17.57
CA ALA A 103 0.04 -2.75 -17.54
C ALA A 103 1.43 -2.38 -18.12
N ASP A 104 1.46 -1.66 -19.22
CA ASP A 104 2.70 -1.17 -19.80
C ASP A 104 3.35 -0.09 -18.93
N TYR A 105 2.56 0.83 -18.36
CA TYR A 105 3.04 1.90 -17.50
C TYR A 105 3.71 1.38 -16.24
N VAL A 106 3.03 0.54 -15.46
CA VAL A 106 3.55 0.04 -14.17
C VAL A 106 4.73 -0.91 -14.38
N SER A 107 4.71 -1.71 -15.44
CA SER A 107 5.84 -2.57 -15.82
C SER A 107 7.07 -1.73 -16.21
N ASP A 108 6.91 -0.70 -17.03
CA ASP A 108 7.99 0.23 -17.40
C ASP A 108 8.56 0.97 -16.17
N MET A 109 7.68 1.38 -15.24
CA MET A 109 8.08 2.04 -13.99
C MET A 109 8.75 1.11 -12.98
N GLY A 110 8.73 -0.21 -13.19
CA GLY A 110 9.36 -1.21 -12.33
C GLY A 110 8.58 -1.57 -11.07
N TYR A 111 7.29 -1.22 -10.99
CA TYR A 111 6.41 -1.71 -9.92
C TYR A 111 6.15 -3.21 -10.08
N THR A 112 5.93 -3.89 -8.96
CA THR A 112 5.66 -5.32 -8.94
C THR A 112 4.18 -5.66 -8.78
N HIS A 113 3.41 -4.74 -8.20
CA HIS A 113 1.98 -4.90 -7.93
C HIS A 113 1.24 -3.58 -8.19
N VAL A 114 -0.05 -3.72 -8.50
CA VAL A 114 -1.03 -2.63 -8.45
C VAL A 114 -1.98 -2.91 -7.29
N GLU A 115 -2.21 -1.92 -6.44
CA GLU A 115 -3.27 -1.96 -5.43
C GLU A 115 -4.41 -1.05 -5.90
N ILE A 116 -5.60 -1.63 -6.04
CA ILE A 116 -6.76 -0.91 -6.55
C ILE A 116 -7.64 -0.52 -5.38
N MET A 117 -7.92 0.78 -5.22
CA MET A 117 -8.92 1.29 -4.28
C MET A 117 -10.26 0.56 -4.48
N PRO A 118 -11.17 0.53 -3.50
CA PRO A 118 -12.28 -0.43 -3.47
C PRO A 118 -13.10 -0.46 -4.76
N ILE A 119 -13.28 -1.65 -5.31
CA ILE A 119 -14.01 -1.91 -6.57
C ILE A 119 -15.27 -2.77 -6.38
N ALA A 120 -15.63 -3.13 -5.15
CA ALA A 120 -16.95 -3.66 -4.87
C ALA A 120 -18.01 -2.56 -5.10
N GLU A 121 -19.25 -2.92 -5.44
CA GLU A 121 -20.28 -1.93 -5.82
C GLU A 121 -20.66 -1.02 -4.66
N TYR A 122 -20.72 0.29 -4.94
CA TYR A 122 -21.03 1.34 -3.97
C TYR A 122 -21.87 2.45 -4.61
N PRO A 123 -22.79 3.13 -3.86
CA PRO A 123 -23.72 4.10 -4.43
C PRO A 123 -23.12 5.50 -4.62
N PHE A 124 -22.16 5.90 -3.77
CA PHE A 124 -21.69 7.28 -3.65
C PHE A 124 -20.23 7.41 -4.10
N ASP A 125 -19.99 8.10 -5.23
CA ASP A 125 -18.63 8.29 -5.79
C ASP A 125 -17.66 8.96 -4.82
N GLY A 126 -18.16 9.89 -3.98
CA GLY A 126 -17.35 10.59 -2.98
C GLY A 126 -16.85 9.72 -1.83
N SER A 127 -17.30 8.48 -1.73
CA SER A 127 -16.75 7.50 -0.81
C SER A 127 -15.51 6.77 -1.35
N TRP A 128 -15.16 6.99 -2.62
CA TRP A 128 -14.05 6.32 -3.32
C TRP A 128 -14.15 4.78 -3.33
N GLY A 129 -15.32 4.25 -3.02
CA GLY A 129 -15.58 2.82 -2.90
C GLY A 129 -15.64 2.29 -1.47
N TYR A 130 -15.35 3.09 -0.44
CA TYR A 130 -15.34 2.62 0.95
C TYR A 130 -16.73 2.44 1.57
N GLN A 131 -17.82 2.85 0.89
CA GLN A 131 -19.20 2.64 1.35
C GLN A 131 -19.93 1.59 0.50
N ILE A 132 -19.56 0.33 0.70
CA ILE A 132 -19.99 -0.81 -0.14
C ILE A 132 -21.45 -1.20 0.16
N THR A 133 -22.23 -1.39 -0.91
CA THR A 133 -23.59 -1.97 -0.85
C THR A 133 -23.68 -3.33 -1.53
N GLY A 134 -22.77 -3.65 -2.45
CA GLY A 134 -22.70 -4.92 -3.17
C GLY A 134 -21.35 -5.63 -2.98
N PHE A 135 -21.19 -6.38 -1.91
CA PHE A 135 -19.91 -6.96 -1.50
C PHE A 135 -19.33 -7.98 -2.48
N TYR A 136 -20.20 -8.68 -3.25
CA TYR A 136 -19.77 -9.66 -4.26
C TYR A 136 -19.83 -9.10 -5.68
N ALA A 137 -20.38 -7.90 -5.88
CA ALA A 137 -20.50 -7.27 -7.17
C ALA A 137 -19.27 -6.41 -7.48
N ILE A 138 -18.62 -6.65 -8.61
CA ILE A 138 -17.67 -5.68 -9.17
C ILE A 138 -18.45 -4.44 -9.61
N THR A 139 -17.95 -3.25 -9.23
CA THR A 139 -18.64 -2.00 -9.56
C THR A 139 -18.91 -1.86 -11.06
N SER A 140 -20.15 -1.58 -11.38
CA SER A 140 -20.65 -1.37 -12.74
C SER A 140 -20.11 -0.12 -13.43
N ARG A 141 -19.43 0.76 -12.67
CA ARG A 141 -18.83 2.02 -13.17
C ARG A 141 -17.84 1.81 -14.30
N TYR A 142 -17.09 0.72 -14.23
CA TYR A 142 -15.94 0.48 -15.09
C TYR A 142 -16.14 -0.72 -16.03
N GLY A 143 -17.30 -1.36 -16.00
CA GLY A 143 -17.63 -2.50 -16.87
C GLY A 143 -18.24 -3.69 -16.14
N THR A 144 -18.06 -4.86 -16.71
CA THR A 144 -18.57 -6.13 -16.21
C THR A 144 -17.55 -6.86 -15.35
N PRO A 145 -17.95 -7.90 -14.59
CA PRO A 145 -17.01 -8.78 -13.89
C PRO A 145 -15.94 -9.38 -14.83
N GLN A 146 -16.30 -9.77 -16.07
CA GLN A 146 -15.35 -10.30 -17.05
C GLN A 146 -14.39 -9.23 -17.58
N ASP A 147 -14.78 -7.95 -17.59
CA ASP A 147 -13.87 -6.85 -17.94
C ASP A 147 -12.83 -6.66 -16.84
N PHE A 148 -13.21 -6.87 -15.59
CA PHE A 148 -12.26 -6.87 -14.48
C PHE A 148 -11.34 -8.11 -14.49
N MET A 149 -11.86 -9.29 -14.85
CA MET A 149 -11.01 -10.48 -15.08
C MET A 149 -9.96 -10.20 -16.17
N TYR A 150 -10.37 -9.55 -17.27
CA TYR A 150 -9.43 -9.13 -18.31
C TYR A 150 -8.36 -8.17 -17.77
N PHE A 151 -8.74 -7.23 -16.91
CA PHE A 151 -7.79 -6.31 -16.27
C PHE A 151 -6.72 -7.09 -15.49
N VAL A 152 -7.13 -8.04 -14.66
CA VAL A 152 -6.21 -8.86 -13.85
C VAL A 152 -5.32 -9.72 -14.74
N ASP A 153 -5.90 -10.43 -15.71
CA ASP A 153 -5.18 -11.28 -16.68
C ASP A 153 -4.11 -10.47 -17.44
N LYS A 154 -4.45 -9.23 -17.82
CA LYS A 154 -3.52 -8.32 -18.48
C LYS A 154 -2.35 -7.91 -17.58
N MET A 155 -2.60 -7.60 -16.29
CA MET A 155 -1.54 -7.32 -15.32
C MET A 155 -0.63 -8.54 -15.15
N HIS A 156 -1.21 -9.73 -14.96
CA HIS A 156 -0.47 -10.99 -14.84
C HIS A 156 0.40 -11.29 -16.07
N SER A 157 -0.08 -10.95 -17.28
CA SER A 157 0.69 -11.10 -18.51
C SER A 157 1.99 -10.28 -18.53
N ARG A 158 2.08 -9.22 -17.73
CA ARG A 158 3.27 -8.38 -17.51
C ARG A 158 4.04 -8.75 -16.25
N GLY A 159 3.62 -9.78 -15.52
CA GLY A 159 4.23 -10.18 -14.25
C GLY A 159 3.86 -9.26 -13.07
N ILE A 160 2.81 -8.45 -13.21
CA ILE A 160 2.32 -7.52 -12.19
C ILE A 160 1.18 -8.18 -11.42
N GLY A 161 1.30 -8.24 -10.09
CA GLY A 161 0.23 -8.70 -9.20
C GLY A 161 -0.85 -7.65 -8.99
N VAL A 162 -2.06 -8.09 -8.63
CA VAL A 162 -3.19 -7.21 -8.36
C VAL A 162 -3.70 -7.43 -6.94
N ILE A 163 -3.67 -6.35 -6.15
CA ILE A 163 -4.19 -6.30 -4.79
C ILE A 163 -5.49 -5.51 -4.82
N MET A 164 -6.50 -5.98 -4.12
CA MET A 164 -7.77 -5.28 -3.96
C MET A 164 -7.84 -4.65 -2.56
N ASP A 165 -8.25 -3.40 -2.49
CA ASP A 165 -8.63 -2.77 -1.24
C ASP A 165 -10.00 -3.30 -0.80
N TRP A 166 -10.05 -4.00 0.33
CA TRP A 166 -11.18 -4.76 0.85
C TRP A 166 -11.69 -4.18 2.16
N VAL A 167 -12.98 -3.86 2.22
CA VAL A 167 -13.60 -3.09 3.30
C VAL A 167 -14.56 -3.95 4.12
N PRO A 168 -14.10 -4.81 5.04
CA PRO A 168 -14.98 -5.62 5.88
C PRO A 168 -15.44 -4.91 7.16
N GLY A 169 -14.98 -3.68 7.42
CA GLY A 169 -15.20 -2.97 8.68
C GLY A 169 -16.59 -2.36 8.83
N HIS A 170 -17.15 -1.87 7.75
CA HIS A 170 -18.41 -1.10 7.81
C HIS A 170 -19.18 -1.08 6.48
N PHE A 171 -20.40 -0.58 6.52
CA PHE A 171 -21.27 -0.40 5.34
C PHE A 171 -22.20 0.79 5.52
N PRO A 172 -22.71 1.40 4.43
CA PRO A 172 -23.58 2.57 4.49
C PRO A 172 -25.01 2.21 4.94
N LYS A 173 -25.78 3.24 5.30
CA LYS A 173 -27.18 3.12 5.77
C LYS A 173 -28.21 3.14 4.62
N ASP A 174 -27.80 2.89 3.40
CA ASP A 174 -28.68 2.86 2.23
C ASP A 174 -29.69 1.72 2.35
N GLU A 175 -30.99 2.04 2.28
CA GLU A 175 -32.08 1.09 2.54
C GLU A 175 -32.09 -0.13 1.60
N HIS A 176 -31.59 0.02 0.38
CA HIS A 176 -31.48 -1.10 -0.56
C HIS A 176 -30.33 -2.06 -0.24
N GLY A 177 -29.38 -1.65 0.62
CA GLY A 177 -28.23 -2.45 1.05
C GLY A 177 -28.53 -3.36 2.24
N LEU A 178 -27.51 -3.58 3.09
CA LEU A 178 -27.55 -4.56 4.16
C LEU A 178 -28.31 -4.12 5.41
N VAL A 179 -28.48 -2.80 5.63
CA VAL A 179 -29.10 -2.27 6.84
C VAL A 179 -30.49 -2.87 7.07
N LYS A 180 -30.73 -3.42 8.26
CA LYS A 180 -32.00 -4.06 8.64
C LYS A 180 -32.57 -4.94 7.54
N PHE A 181 -31.77 -5.85 7.01
CA PHE A 181 -32.06 -6.56 5.77
C PHE A 181 -33.41 -7.29 5.78
N ASP A 182 -33.77 -7.91 6.89
CA ASP A 182 -35.02 -8.63 7.11
C ASP A 182 -35.96 -7.93 8.13
N GLY A 183 -35.76 -6.64 8.38
CA GLY A 183 -36.44 -5.87 9.42
C GLY A 183 -35.80 -6.00 10.80
N THR A 184 -34.76 -6.86 10.95
CA THR A 184 -33.93 -6.97 12.14
C THR A 184 -32.50 -6.52 11.84
N HIS A 185 -31.64 -6.43 12.86
CA HIS A 185 -30.22 -6.14 12.72
C HIS A 185 -29.45 -7.43 12.36
N LEU A 186 -29.56 -7.86 11.09
CA LEU A 186 -28.99 -9.14 10.64
C LEU A 186 -27.47 -9.08 10.47
N TYR A 187 -26.95 -8.00 9.90
CA TYR A 187 -25.52 -7.80 9.66
C TYR A 187 -24.87 -6.93 10.74
N GLU A 188 -25.58 -5.96 11.27
CA GLU A 188 -25.12 -5.00 12.26
C GLU A 188 -25.56 -5.37 13.68
N HIS A 189 -24.97 -4.70 14.70
CA HIS A 189 -25.38 -4.86 16.10
C HIS A 189 -26.76 -4.23 16.39
N GLU A 190 -27.52 -4.83 17.32
CA GLU A 190 -28.78 -4.22 17.84
C GLU A 190 -28.49 -2.96 18.68
N ASN A 191 -27.43 -3.01 19.49
CA ASN A 191 -26.99 -1.88 20.31
C ASN A 191 -26.43 -0.76 19.43
N VAL A 192 -27.02 0.43 19.51
CA VAL A 192 -26.65 1.61 18.72
C VAL A 192 -25.18 2.05 18.91
N ILE A 193 -24.65 1.88 20.13
CA ILE A 193 -23.26 2.25 20.45
C ILE A 193 -22.27 1.34 19.71
N GLN A 194 -22.57 0.05 19.59
CA GLN A 194 -21.75 -0.90 18.85
C GLN A 194 -21.98 -0.83 17.35
N ARG A 195 -23.22 -0.48 16.94
CA ARG A 195 -23.66 -0.49 15.56
C ARG A 195 -23.13 0.67 14.72
N GLU A 196 -23.09 1.89 15.27
CA GLU A 196 -22.81 3.08 14.48
C GLU A 196 -21.35 3.50 14.57
N HIS A 197 -20.77 3.79 13.41
CA HIS A 197 -19.44 4.38 13.35
C HIS A 197 -19.53 5.89 13.54
N PRO A 198 -18.94 6.46 14.61
CA PRO A 198 -19.22 7.86 14.99
C PRO A 198 -18.73 8.88 13.96
N GLN A 199 -17.57 8.62 13.31
CA GLN A 199 -16.96 9.57 12.38
C GLN A 199 -17.50 9.45 10.95
N TRP A 200 -17.81 8.22 10.49
CA TRP A 200 -18.18 7.97 9.08
C TRP A 200 -19.67 7.88 8.85
N GLY A 201 -20.47 7.81 9.92
CA GLY A 201 -21.94 7.69 9.82
C GLY A 201 -22.42 6.35 9.23
N THR A 202 -21.52 5.39 9.09
CA THR A 202 -21.74 4.02 8.60
C THR A 202 -22.15 3.08 9.73
N LEU A 203 -22.47 1.84 9.39
CA LEU A 203 -22.78 0.76 10.33
C LEU A 203 -21.62 -0.22 10.41
N ILE A 204 -21.39 -0.75 11.61
CA ILE A 204 -20.36 -1.74 11.93
C ILE A 204 -20.99 -3.13 11.91
N PHE A 205 -20.29 -4.09 11.31
CA PHE A 205 -20.72 -5.47 11.27
C PHE A 205 -20.69 -6.14 12.64
N ASN A 206 -21.64 -7.02 12.90
CA ASN A 206 -21.67 -7.87 14.09
C ASN A 206 -20.87 -9.15 13.86
N TYR A 207 -19.58 -9.11 14.14
CA TYR A 207 -18.67 -10.26 13.98
C TYR A 207 -18.95 -11.40 14.98
N GLY A 208 -19.80 -11.18 15.98
CA GLY A 208 -20.30 -12.25 16.87
C GLY A 208 -21.26 -13.22 16.19
N ARG A 209 -21.72 -12.91 14.96
CA ARG A 209 -22.59 -13.80 14.18
C ARG A 209 -21.76 -14.69 13.25
N PRO A 210 -21.88 -16.04 13.37
CA PRO A 210 -21.17 -16.97 12.47
C PRO A 210 -21.51 -16.74 10.99
N GLU A 211 -22.72 -16.28 10.67
CA GLU A 211 -23.17 -15.96 9.33
C GLU A 211 -22.40 -14.76 8.75
N VAL A 212 -22.09 -13.74 9.55
CA VAL A 212 -21.28 -12.59 9.14
C VAL A 212 -19.83 -13.02 8.89
N ILE A 213 -19.27 -13.87 9.77
CA ILE A 213 -17.94 -14.44 9.54
C ILE A 213 -17.92 -15.27 8.25
N SER A 214 -18.93 -16.13 8.04
CA SER A 214 -19.06 -16.92 6.81
C SER A 214 -19.19 -16.03 5.57
N PHE A 215 -19.92 -14.93 5.66
CA PHE A 215 -20.06 -13.95 4.59
C PHE A 215 -18.70 -13.39 4.18
N PHE A 216 -17.85 -12.98 5.12
CA PHE A 216 -16.54 -12.40 4.82
C PHE A 216 -15.52 -13.44 4.37
N VAL A 217 -15.48 -14.62 4.98
CA VAL A 217 -14.61 -15.71 4.50
C VAL A 217 -14.94 -16.06 3.05
N SER A 218 -16.23 -16.22 2.73
CA SER A 218 -16.69 -16.53 1.38
C SER A 218 -16.40 -15.39 0.40
N ASN A 219 -16.54 -14.14 0.85
CA ASN A 219 -16.28 -12.95 0.03
C ASN A 219 -14.79 -12.83 -0.31
N ALA A 220 -13.90 -13.00 0.66
CA ALA A 220 -12.45 -13.01 0.41
C ALA A 220 -12.06 -14.12 -0.56
N MET A 221 -12.56 -15.36 -0.32
CA MET A 221 -12.31 -16.47 -1.22
C MET A 221 -12.85 -16.23 -2.63
N PHE A 222 -14.01 -15.58 -2.75
CA PHE A 222 -14.62 -15.26 -4.05
C PHE A 222 -13.69 -14.39 -4.90
N PHE A 223 -13.09 -13.35 -4.33
CA PHE A 223 -12.14 -12.51 -5.05
C PHE A 223 -10.87 -13.28 -5.42
N MET A 224 -10.37 -14.11 -4.54
CA MET A 224 -9.20 -14.95 -4.84
C MET A 224 -9.47 -15.98 -5.92
N ASP A 225 -10.63 -16.65 -5.88
CA ASP A 225 -10.98 -17.77 -6.77
C ASP A 225 -11.45 -17.30 -8.16
N LYS A 226 -12.33 -16.29 -8.19
CA LYS A 226 -12.95 -15.82 -9.43
C LYS A 226 -12.17 -14.76 -10.16
N PHE A 227 -11.40 -13.94 -9.43
CA PHE A 227 -10.66 -12.82 -10.01
C PHE A 227 -9.15 -12.95 -9.89
N HIS A 228 -8.65 -14.10 -9.40
CA HIS A 228 -7.22 -14.42 -9.28
C HIS A 228 -6.40 -13.35 -8.55
N MET A 229 -6.99 -12.68 -7.54
CA MET A 229 -6.30 -11.62 -6.79
C MET A 229 -5.00 -12.13 -6.16
N ASP A 230 -3.98 -11.28 -6.11
CA ASP A 230 -2.69 -11.56 -5.47
C ASP A 230 -2.66 -11.12 -4.00
N GLY A 231 -3.66 -10.38 -3.58
CA GLY A 231 -3.81 -9.97 -2.19
C GLY A 231 -5.05 -9.15 -1.94
N LEU A 232 -5.35 -9.01 -0.64
CA LEU A 232 -6.34 -8.09 -0.12
C LEU A 232 -5.68 -7.15 0.89
N ARG A 233 -5.83 -5.85 0.68
CA ARG A 233 -5.56 -4.84 1.72
C ARG A 233 -6.82 -4.65 2.51
N VAL A 234 -6.78 -4.92 3.80
CA VAL A 234 -7.92 -4.82 4.70
C VAL A 234 -7.96 -3.41 5.28
N ASP A 235 -9.00 -2.69 4.88
CA ASP A 235 -9.25 -1.31 5.27
C ASP A 235 -9.54 -1.18 6.77
N ALA A 236 -8.95 -0.15 7.38
CA ALA A 236 -9.26 0.34 8.72
C ALA A 236 -9.30 -0.76 9.81
N VAL A 237 -8.33 -1.68 9.83
CA VAL A 237 -8.26 -2.79 10.79
C VAL A 237 -8.31 -2.27 12.24
N THR A 238 -7.73 -1.11 12.52
CA THR A 238 -7.85 -0.46 13.82
C THR A 238 -9.31 -0.29 14.26
N SER A 239 -10.19 0.17 13.35
CA SER A 239 -11.62 0.37 13.65
C SER A 239 -12.38 -0.94 13.84
N ILE A 240 -11.88 -2.03 13.28
CA ILE A 240 -12.42 -3.39 13.43
C ILE A 240 -12.04 -3.97 14.79
N LEU A 241 -10.78 -3.77 15.21
CA LEU A 241 -10.22 -4.34 16.44
C LEU A 241 -10.68 -3.63 17.71
N TYR A 242 -10.89 -2.30 17.66
CA TYR A 242 -11.10 -1.51 18.88
C TYR A 242 -12.54 -1.03 19.02
N LEU A 243 -13.23 -1.53 20.06
CA LEU A 243 -14.61 -1.16 20.41
C LEU A 243 -14.77 0.31 20.79
N ASP A 244 -13.71 0.96 21.24
CA ASP A 244 -13.66 2.38 21.61
C ASP A 244 -13.14 3.29 20.49
N TYR A 245 -12.91 2.77 19.30
CA TYR A 245 -12.40 3.55 18.18
C TYR A 245 -13.29 4.77 17.90
N ALA A 246 -12.68 5.98 17.94
CA ALA A 246 -13.33 7.27 17.72
C ALA A 246 -14.53 7.56 18.65
N ARG A 247 -14.56 7.01 19.86
CA ARG A 247 -15.72 7.09 20.80
C ARG A 247 -15.46 7.86 22.09
N ASP A 248 -14.32 8.56 22.22
CA ASP A 248 -13.97 9.36 23.41
C ASP A 248 -14.15 8.59 24.75
N GLY A 249 -13.86 7.29 24.74
CA GLY A 249 -14.00 6.40 25.91
C GLY A 249 -15.42 5.90 26.18
N TYR A 250 -16.40 6.24 25.35
CA TYR A 250 -17.78 5.77 25.50
C TYR A 250 -18.06 4.58 24.58
N PHE A 251 -17.89 3.37 25.09
CA PHE A 251 -18.06 2.12 24.35
C PHE A 251 -18.65 1.00 25.23
N VAL A 252 -19.09 -0.08 24.57
CA VAL A 252 -19.50 -1.31 25.26
C VAL A 252 -18.30 -2.23 25.32
N PRO A 253 -17.76 -2.54 26.54
CA PRO A 253 -16.60 -3.39 26.65
C PRO A 253 -16.90 -4.83 26.22
N ASN A 254 -15.84 -5.57 25.89
CA ASN A 254 -15.91 -7.01 25.62
C ASN A 254 -16.20 -7.81 26.91
N GLU A 255 -16.28 -9.14 26.80
CA GLU A 255 -16.59 -10.07 27.90
C GLU A 255 -15.57 -9.99 29.04
N ASP A 256 -14.33 -9.60 28.74
CA ASP A 256 -13.22 -9.46 29.70
C ASP A 256 -13.13 -8.04 30.29
N GLY A 257 -14.03 -7.12 29.89
CA GLY A 257 -14.04 -5.72 30.32
C GLY A 257 -13.06 -4.84 29.53
N GLY A 258 -12.44 -5.35 28.48
CA GLY A 258 -11.49 -4.65 27.61
C GLY A 258 -12.15 -3.97 26.41
N ASN A 259 -11.32 -3.28 25.62
CA ASN A 259 -11.74 -2.53 24.42
C ASN A 259 -11.45 -3.26 23.11
N ILE A 260 -10.99 -4.49 23.12
CA ILE A 260 -10.74 -5.30 21.91
C ILE A 260 -12.00 -6.08 21.54
N ASP A 261 -12.38 -6.07 20.27
CA ASP A 261 -13.44 -6.93 19.76
C ASP A 261 -12.91 -8.36 19.52
N ASN A 262 -13.10 -9.24 20.49
CA ASN A 262 -12.66 -10.63 20.42
C ASN A 262 -13.30 -11.42 19.25
N HIS A 263 -14.48 -11.00 18.77
CA HIS A 263 -15.15 -11.62 17.63
C HIS A 263 -14.52 -11.16 16.31
N ALA A 264 -14.18 -9.88 16.23
CA ALA A 264 -13.45 -9.33 15.07
C ALA A 264 -12.06 -9.96 14.94
N VAL A 265 -11.33 -10.14 16.05
CA VAL A 265 -10.05 -10.88 16.06
C VAL A 265 -10.23 -12.26 15.42
N LYS A 266 -11.21 -13.05 15.88
CA LYS A 266 -11.48 -14.39 15.33
C LYS A 266 -11.87 -14.35 13.86
N MET A 267 -12.61 -13.34 13.41
CA MET A 267 -12.96 -13.17 12.02
C MET A 267 -11.71 -12.93 11.16
N LEU A 268 -10.83 -12.01 11.58
CA LEU A 268 -9.58 -11.70 10.86
C LEU A 268 -8.65 -12.91 10.80
N GLU A 269 -8.43 -13.58 11.93
CA GLU A 269 -7.64 -14.83 11.99
C GLU A 269 -8.20 -15.90 11.03
N ARG A 270 -9.53 -16.04 11.00
CA ARG A 270 -10.19 -17.03 10.15
C ARG A 270 -10.04 -16.70 8.66
N VAL A 271 -10.28 -15.45 8.27
CA VAL A 271 -10.15 -15.00 6.88
C VAL A 271 -8.70 -15.19 6.42
N ASN A 272 -7.73 -14.67 7.17
CA ASN A 272 -6.31 -14.77 6.83
C ASN A 272 -5.86 -16.23 6.70
N SER A 273 -6.23 -17.09 7.66
CA SER A 273 -5.87 -18.50 7.62
C SER A 273 -6.45 -19.21 6.41
N VAL A 274 -7.73 -18.95 6.08
CA VAL A 274 -8.39 -19.61 4.94
C VAL A 274 -7.79 -19.13 3.62
N VAL A 275 -7.58 -17.83 3.45
CA VAL A 275 -7.01 -17.28 2.21
C VAL A 275 -5.59 -17.78 2.01
N LEU A 276 -4.70 -17.59 2.98
CA LEU A 276 -3.27 -17.93 2.81
C LEU A 276 -3.01 -19.44 2.71
N THR A 277 -3.91 -20.28 3.28
CA THR A 277 -3.80 -21.75 3.13
C THR A 277 -4.20 -22.22 1.73
N ASN A 278 -5.24 -21.61 1.13
CA ASN A 278 -5.77 -22.06 -0.14
C ASN A 278 -5.11 -21.38 -1.36
N TYR A 279 -4.56 -20.18 -1.18
CA TYR A 279 -3.98 -19.39 -2.27
C TYR A 279 -2.52 -19.01 -1.95
N ALA A 280 -1.61 -19.95 -2.16
CA ALA A 280 -0.19 -19.75 -1.88
C ALA A 280 0.42 -18.61 -2.69
N GLY A 281 1.31 -17.83 -2.05
CA GLY A 281 1.99 -16.68 -2.65
C GLY A 281 1.14 -15.42 -2.76
N THR A 282 -0.06 -15.41 -2.16
CA THR A 282 -0.90 -14.21 -2.01
C THR A 282 -0.60 -13.47 -0.72
N MET A 283 -1.13 -12.26 -0.58
CA MET A 283 -0.88 -11.37 0.56
C MET A 283 -2.17 -10.93 1.22
N MET A 284 -2.20 -10.96 2.56
CA MET A 284 -3.19 -10.28 3.38
C MET A 284 -2.49 -9.10 4.07
N ILE A 285 -2.95 -7.89 3.81
CA ILE A 285 -2.28 -6.66 4.22
C ILE A 285 -3.19 -5.88 5.15
N ALA A 286 -2.71 -5.52 6.35
CA ALA A 286 -3.50 -4.77 7.32
C ALA A 286 -3.20 -3.26 7.22
N GLU A 287 -4.22 -2.43 7.06
CA GLU A 287 -4.14 -1.04 7.46
C GLU A 287 -4.46 -0.95 8.95
N GLU A 288 -3.40 -0.91 9.75
CA GLU A 288 -3.52 -0.85 11.20
C GLU A 288 -2.46 0.12 11.75
N SER A 289 -2.90 1.14 12.48
CA SER A 289 -2.06 2.27 12.89
C SER A 289 -1.66 2.27 14.36
N THR A 290 -2.10 1.26 15.13
CA THR A 290 -1.82 1.19 16.57
C THR A 290 -0.65 0.27 16.90
N ALA A 291 -0.37 0.12 18.20
CA ALA A 291 0.59 -0.83 18.72
C ALA A 291 -0.01 -2.22 19.02
N TYR A 292 -1.12 -2.59 18.35
CA TYR A 292 -1.66 -3.95 18.51
C TYR A 292 -0.59 -4.97 18.10
N PRO A 293 -0.26 -5.95 18.95
CA PRO A 293 0.89 -6.80 18.73
C PRO A 293 0.59 -7.94 17.75
N MET A 294 1.64 -8.44 17.11
CA MET A 294 1.64 -9.67 16.31
C MET A 294 0.61 -9.70 15.16
N ILE A 295 0.33 -8.55 14.54
CA ILE A 295 -0.55 -8.46 13.36
C ILE A 295 -0.08 -9.42 12.27
N THR A 296 1.22 -9.47 12.02
CA THR A 296 1.82 -10.26 10.92
C THR A 296 2.38 -11.62 11.38
N LYS A 297 2.14 -12.01 12.63
CA LYS A 297 2.47 -13.37 13.09
C LYS A 297 1.29 -14.32 12.84
N PRO A 298 1.56 -15.61 12.59
CA PRO A 298 0.50 -16.57 12.36
C PRO A 298 -0.36 -16.81 13.60
N PRO A 299 -1.65 -17.20 13.45
CA PRO A 299 -2.57 -17.42 14.56
C PRO A 299 -2.11 -18.47 15.58
N TYR A 300 -1.37 -19.49 15.16
CA TYR A 300 -0.83 -20.50 16.08
C TYR A 300 0.29 -19.95 17.01
N ASP A 301 0.87 -18.79 16.66
CA ASP A 301 1.80 -18.04 17.49
C ASP A 301 1.12 -16.89 18.26
N GLY A 302 -0.23 -16.79 18.16
CA GLY A 302 -1.05 -15.76 18.82
C GLY A 302 -1.21 -14.47 18.01
N GLY A 303 -0.87 -14.47 16.72
CA GLY A 303 -1.03 -13.32 15.83
C GLY A 303 -2.31 -13.37 14.99
N LEU A 304 -2.56 -12.31 14.21
CA LEU A 304 -3.74 -12.22 13.35
C LEU A 304 -3.56 -12.89 11.98
N GLY A 305 -2.33 -13.27 11.61
CA GLY A 305 -2.03 -13.99 10.37
C GLY A 305 -1.97 -13.11 9.12
N PHE A 306 -1.86 -11.80 9.22
CA PHE A 306 -1.57 -10.97 8.06
C PHE A 306 -0.17 -11.23 7.51
N THR A 307 0.01 -11.04 6.22
CA THR A 307 1.33 -11.13 5.57
C THR A 307 2.15 -9.89 5.85
N PHE A 308 1.49 -8.72 5.77
CA PHE A 308 2.09 -7.40 5.95
C PHE A 308 1.16 -6.46 6.72
N LYS A 309 1.76 -5.40 7.27
CA LYS A 309 1.08 -4.27 7.91
C LYS A 309 1.61 -2.96 7.33
N TRP A 310 0.75 -1.98 7.09
CA TRP A 310 1.16 -0.63 6.73
C TRP A 310 1.91 0.05 7.88
N ASN A 311 3.04 0.69 7.57
CA ASN A 311 3.82 1.45 8.55
C ASN A 311 3.39 2.91 8.56
N MET A 312 2.31 3.21 9.27
CA MET A 312 1.79 4.58 9.41
C MET A 312 2.74 5.48 10.23
N GLY A 313 3.48 4.91 11.20
CA GLY A 313 4.47 5.64 11.99
C GLY A 313 5.60 6.19 11.13
N PHE A 314 6.18 5.37 10.25
CA PHE A 314 7.18 5.80 9.28
C PHE A 314 6.68 6.97 8.43
N MET A 315 5.47 6.85 7.90
CA MET A 315 4.85 7.87 7.06
C MET A 315 4.70 9.20 7.82
N HIS A 316 4.09 9.18 9.01
CA HIS A 316 3.87 10.39 9.82
C HIS A 316 5.18 11.08 10.19
N ASP A 317 6.17 10.33 10.69
CA ASP A 317 7.45 10.90 11.16
C ASP A 317 8.25 11.50 10.00
N THR A 318 8.35 10.79 8.89
CA THR A 318 9.11 11.26 7.72
C THR A 318 8.46 12.48 7.07
N LEU A 319 7.13 12.51 6.93
CA LEU A 319 6.42 13.67 6.39
C LEU A 319 6.50 14.87 7.32
N ALA A 320 6.39 14.69 8.64
CA ALA A 320 6.57 15.75 9.61
C ALA A 320 7.99 16.35 9.52
N TYR A 321 9.02 15.50 9.42
CA TYR A 321 10.40 15.93 9.26
C TYR A 321 10.63 16.71 7.96
N MET A 322 10.11 16.21 6.84
CA MET A 322 10.33 16.85 5.54
C MET A 322 9.58 18.17 5.37
N ASN A 323 8.51 18.40 6.12
CA ASN A 323 7.77 19.67 6.16
C ASN A 323 8.50 20.76 6.97
N MET A 324 9.51 20.41 7.76
CA MET A 324 10.27 21.37 8.56
C MET A 324 11.25 22.15 7.71
N ASP A 325 11.49 23.43 8.12
CA ASP A 325 12.63 24.20 7.65
C ASP A 325 13.93 23.41 7.86
N HIS A 326 14.80 23.42 6.86
CA HIS A 326 16.05 22.66 6.85
C HIS A 326 16.92 22.91 8.09
N TYR A 327 16.89 24.14 8.62
CA TYR A 327 17.64 24.50 9.83
C TYR A 327 17.15 23.74 11.07
N PHE A 328 15.84 23.53 11.20
CA PHE A 328 15.27 22.88 12.38
C PHE A 328 15.37 21.35 12.33
N ARG A 329 15.66 20.74 11.19
CA ARG A 329 15.80 19.29 11.02
C ARG A 329 16.84 18.68 11.96
N GLN A 330 17.92 19.42 12.28
CA GLN A 330 18.96 18.97 13.21
C GLN A 330 18.42 18.65 14.63
N PHE A 331 17.34 19.31 15.05
CA PHE A 331 16.74 19.12 16.38
C PHE A 331 15.70 18.00 16.41
N GLU A 332 15.26 17.51 15.25
CA GLU A 332 14.23 16.49 15.08
C GLU A 332 14.73 15.27 14.29
N HIS A 333 16.03 15.08 14.28
CA HIS A 333 16.71 14.02 13.51
C HIS A 333 16.17 12.62 13.86
N SER A 334 15.73 12.42 15.10
CA SER A 334 15.12 11.17 15.57
C SER A 334 13.88 10.76 14.78
N LYS A 335 13.14 11.69 14.16
CA LYS A 335 11.99 11.35 13.29
C LYS A 335 12.39 10.49 12.10
N MET A 336 13.62 10.62 11.60
CA MET A 336 14.13 9.79 10.51
C MET A 336 14.70 8.44 10.97
N THR A 337 15.00 8.29 12.26
CA THR A 337 15.63 7.08 12.79
C THR A 337 14.71 6.24 13.66
N PHE A 338 13.63 6.83 14.19
CA PHE A 338 12.74 6.19 15.16
C PHE A 338 12.06 4.93 14.60
N SER A 339 11.70 4.93 13.34
CA SER A 339 11.08 3.76 12.68
C SER A 339 11.92 2.48 12.79
N LEU A 340 13.25 2.59 12.88
CA LEU A 340 14.16 1.45 13.03
C LEU A 340 14.05 0.76 14.40
N TYR A 341 13.52 1.44 15.43
CA TYR A 341 13.32 0.82 16.75
C TYR A 341 12.25 -0.29 16.71
N TYR A 342 11.31 -0.19 15.76
CA TYR A 342 10.22 -1.15 15.62
C TYR A 342 10.14 -1.81 14.22
N ALA A 343 11.04 -1.47 13.31
CA ALA A 343 11.01 -1.95 11.90
C ALA A 343 10.93 -3.47 11.76
N PHE A 344 11.39 -4.23 12.74
CA PHE A 344 11.46 -5.69 12.72
C PHE A 344 10.45 -6.35 13.66
N THR A 345 9.50 -5.59 14.23
CA THR A 345 8.43 -6.15 15.08
C THR A 345 7.32 -6.78 14.25
N GLU A 346 7.10 -6.26 13.04
CA GLU A 346 6.10 -6.70 12.07
C GLU A 346 6.72 -6.73 10.67
N ASN A 347 6.04 -7.37 9.72
CA ASN A 347 6.41 -7.29 8.31
C ASN A 347 5.76 -6.03 7.72
N PHE A 348 6.51 -4.95 7.57
CA PHE A 348 5.96 -3.67 7.18
C PHE A 348 5.96 -3.42 5.67
N ILE A 349 4.93 -2.69 5.22
CA ILE A 349 4.93 -1.93 3.96
C ILE A 349 5.04 -0.44 4.34
N LEU A 350 6.05 0.23 3.82
CA LEU A 350 6.22 1.68 3.93
C LEU A 350 5.29 2.34 2.92
N VAL A 351 4.41 3.22 3.39
CA VAL A 351 3.32 3.74 2.58
C VAL A 351 3.34 5.27 2.47
N TYR A 352 3.10 5.76 1.26
CA TYR A 352 2.57 7.09 1.00
C TYR A 352 1.30 6.87 0.18
N SER A 353 0.17 6.71 0.88
CA SER A 353 -1.11 6.30 0.31
C SER A 353 -1.97 7.48 -0.12
N HIS A 354 -3.12 7.17 -0.75
CA HIS A 354 -4.12 8.15 -1.14
C HIS A 354 -4.57 9.07 -0.01
N ASP A 355 -4.65 8.56 1.23
CA ASP A 355 -5.09 9.34 2.39
C ASP A 355 -4.17 10.53 2.72
N GLU A 356 -2.90 10.48 2.29
CA GLU A 356 -1.96 11.55 2.57
C GLU A 356 -2.04 12.72 1.58
N VAL A 357 -2.75 12.59 0.49
CA VAL A 357 -2.80 13.61 -0.58
C VAL A 357 -4.20 14.16 -0.84
N VAL A 358 -5.05 14.17 0.20
CA VAL A 358 -6.46 14.61 0.17
C VAL A 358 -6.81 15.47 1.38
N HIS A 359 -8.00 16.07 1.34
CA HIS A 359 -8.65 16.72 2.50
C HIS A 359 -7.82 17.83 3.18
N GLY A 360 -7.05 18.60 2.42
CA GLY A 360 -6.23 19.69 2.95
C GLY A 360 -4.89 19.24 3.52
N LYS A 361 -4.52 17.97 3.33
CA LYS A 361 -3.21 17.44 3.74
C LYS A 361 -2.08 17.82 2.80
N LYS A 362 -2.36 18.45 1.65
CA LYS A 362 -1.44 18.83 0.56
C LYS A 362 -0.97 17.62 -0.27
N SER A 363 -0.49 17.87 -1.50
CA SER A 363 0.21 16.86 -2.30
C SER A 363 1.59 16.55 -1.71
N MET A 364 2.20 15.42 -2.12
CA MET A 364 3.52 15.03 -1.60
C MET A 364 4.59 16.11 -1.84
N ILE A 365 4.62 16.72 -3.02
CA ILE A 365 5.59 17.80 -3.33
C ILE A 365 5.32 19.05 -2.49
N ASP A 366 4.06 19.38 -2.20
CA ASP A 366 3.73 20.58 -1.43
C ASP A 366 3.96 20.43 0.07
N LYS A 367 4.10 19.19 0.58
CA LYS A 367 4.56 18.91 1.95
C LYS A 367 6.05 19.21 2.13
N MET A 368 6.84 19.22 1.07
CA MET A 368 8.28 19.47 1.16
C MET A 368 8.55 20.96 1.42
N PHE A 369 9.46 21.25 2.37
CA PHE A 369 9.89 22.60 2.68
C PHE A 369 10.85 23.15 1.61
N GLY A 370 10.83 24.48 1.41
CA GLY A 370 11.78 25.22 0.59
C GLY A 370 11.20 25.78 -0.71
N ASP A 371 12.09 26.26 -1.58
CA ASP A 371 11.75 26.74 -2.92
C ASP A 371 11.41 25.57 -3.87
N TYR A 372 11.04 25.88 -5.09
CA TYR A 372 10.62 24.89 -6.08
C TYR A 372 11.67 23.78 -6.30
N TRP A 373 12.93 24.12 -6.48
CA TRP A 373 14.00 23.14 -6.67
C TRP A 373 14.23 22.31 -5.40
N GLN A 374 14.25 22.96 -4.24
CA GLN A 374 14.44 22.31 -2.95
C GLN A 374 13.32 21.31 -2.63
N LYS A 375 12.06 21.63 -2.98
CA LYS A 375 10.93 20.72 -2.83
C LYS A 375 11.16 19.43 -3.64
N PHE A 376 11.55 19.53 -4.90
CA PHE A 376 11.84 18.37 -5.76
C PHE A 376 13.05 17.58 -5.25
N ALA A 377 14.12 18.26 -4.84
CA ALA A 377 15.30 17.60 -4.29
C ALA A 377 14.96 16.86 -2.99
N SER A 378 14.23 17.50 -2.07
CA SER A 378 13.75 16.89 -0.83
C SER A 378 12.87 15.68 -1.08
N LEU A 379 11.94 15.75 -2.05
CA LEU A 379 11.05 14.63 -2.37
C LEU A 379 11.84 13.44 -2.96
N ARG A 380 12.83 13.69 -3.83
CA ARG A 380 13.74 12.63 -4.30
C ARG A 380 14.50 11.98 -3.15
N THR A 381 14.98 12.78 -2.20
CA THR A 381 15.70 12.26 -1.02
C THR A 381 14.79 11.43 -0.12
N LEU A 382 13.55 11.87 0.09
CA LEU A 382 12.54 11.12 0.84
C LEU A 382 12.25 9.75 0.20
N TYR A 383 12.02 9.73 -1.11
CA TYR A 383 11.78 8.48 -1.82
C TYR A 383 13.02 7.57 -1.80
N ALA A 384 14.21 8.12 -1.98
CA ALA A 384 15.44 7.34 -1.80
C ALA A 384 15.55 6.77 -0.38
N PHE A 385 15.24 7.54 0.66
CA PHE A 385 15.22 7.02 2.03
C PHE A 385 14.21 5.88 2.20
N MET A 386 12.97 6.04 1.70
CA MET A 386 11.94 5.00 1.74
C MET A 386 12.41 3.71 1.05
N PHE A 387 12.99 3.81 -0.15
CA PHE A 387 13.44 2.64 -0.91
C PHE A 387 14.65 1.91 -0.28
N ALA A 388 15.48 2.63 0.47
CA ALA A 388 16.60 2.05 1.21
C ALA A 388 16.19 1.49 2.58
N HIS A 389 15.16 2.01 3.24
CA HIS A 389 14.69 1.59 4.56
C HIS A 389 14.12 0.17 4.51
N PRO A 390 14.32 -0.69 5.55
CA PRO A 390 13.66 -2.00 5.63
C PRO A 390 12.14 -1.91 5.49
N GLY A 391 11.55 -2.87 4.79
CA GLY A 391 10.10 -2.96 4.51
C GLY A 391 9.77 -2.85 3.02
N LYS A 392 8.58 -3.28 2.63
CA LYS A 392 8.07 -3.18 1.25
C LYS A 392 7.61 -1.76 0.97
N LYS A 393 7.25 -1.43 -0.28
CA LYS A 393 7.01 -0.05 -0.73
C LYS A 393 5.61 0.11 -1.32
N LEU A 394 4.94 1.22 -1.00
CA LEU A 394 3.70 1.63 -1.62
C LEU A 394 3.72 3.12 -1.91
N MET A 395 3.36 3.49 -3.12
CA MET A 395 3.17 4.88 -3.57
C MET A 395 1.82 5.03 -4.26
N PHE A 396 1.11 6.10 -3.94
CA PHE A 396 -0.14 6.44 -4.61
C PHE A 396 0.12 7.05 -6.00
N MET A 397 -0.79 6.79 -6.93
CA MET A 397 -0.74 7.32 -8.30
C MET A 397 -0.58 8.85 -8.33
N GLY A 398 0.37 9.33 -9.14
CA GLY A 398 0.70 10.75 -9.25
C GLY A 398 1.91 11.17 -8.40
N ASP A 399 2.22 10.45 -7.33
CA ASP A 399 3.38 10.74 -6.48
C ASP A 399 4.70 10.50 -7.23
N GLU A 400 4.71 9.55 -8.16
CA GLU A 400 5.87 9.18 -8.96
C GLU A 400 6.34 10.28 -9.92
N PHE A 401 5.48 11.24 -10.23
CA PHE A 401 5.85 12.44 -10.99
C PHE A 401 5.58 13.75 -10.24
N ALA A 402 5.38 13.65 -8.91
CA ALA A 402 5.13 14.79 -8.03
C ALA A 402 3.90 15.59 -8.45
N GLN A 403 2.74 14.94 -8.55
CA GLN A 403 1.44 15.60 -8.74
C GLN A 403 1.39 16.88 -7.90
N PHE A 404 1.12 18.04 -8.53
CA PHE A 404 1.34 19.32 -7.85
C PHE A 404 0.25 19.70 -6.85
N ILE A 405 -1.01 19.27 -7.13
CA ILE A 405 -2.17 19.50 -6.28
C ILE A 405 -2.63 18.19 -5.64
N GLU A 406 -3.45 18.31 -4.62
CA GLU A 406 -4.12 17.16 -4.00
C GLU A 406 -4.89 16.34 -5.02
N TRP A 407 -4.99 15.05 -4.77
CA TRP A 407 -5.80 14.16 -5.58
C TRP A 407 -7.30 14.55 -5.51
N ASP A 408 -7.97 14.50 -6.66
CA ASP A 408 -9.40 14.72 -6.79
C ASP A 408 -10.00 13.60 -7.65
N TYR A 409 -10.82 12.76 -7.04
CA TYR A 409 -11.46 11.61 -7.70
C TYR A 409 -12.34 11.99 -8.90
N LYS A 410 -12.74 13.28 -9.03
CA LYS A 410 -13.61 13.78 -10.11
C LYS A 410 -12.88 14.06 -11.41
N LYS A 411 -11.55 14.07 -11.40
CA LYS A 411 -10.72 14.37 -12.56
C LYS A 411 -9.52 13.42 -12.63
N GLN A 412 -8.94 13.31 -13.81
CA GLN A 412 -7.69 12.56 -13.98
C GLN A 412 -6.51 13.26 -13.31
N LEU A 413 -5.41 12.52 -13.15
CA LEU A 413 -4.12 13.09 -12.76
C LEU A 413 -3.67 14.17 -13.76
N ASP A 414 -2.89 15.12 -13.31
CA ASP A 414 -2.38 16.23 -14.12
C ASP A 414 -1.21 15.77 -15.02
N TRP A 415 -1.47 14.84 -15.94
CA TRP A 415 -0.47 14.24 -16.84
C TRP A 415 0.32 15.26 -17.66
N PHE A 416 -0.22 16.47 -17.90
CA PHE A 416 0.46 17.56 -18.57
C PHE A 416 1.71 18.03 -17.81
N LEU A 417 1.81 17.76 -16.50
CA LEU A 417 2.98 18.08 -15.69
C LEU A 417 4.24 17.39 -16.23
N LEU A 418 4.11 16.28 -16.93
CA LEU A 418 5.24 15.59 -17.56
C LEU A 418 5.89 16.35 -18.71
N GLU A 419 5.28 17.44 -19.17
CA GLU A 419 5.89 18.38 -20.11
C GLU A 419 6.96 19.26 -19.45
N TYR A 420 6.99 19.32 -18.12
CA TYR A 420 7.97 20.07 -17.33
C TYR A 420 9.11 19.16 -16.87
N ASP A 421 10.35 19.60 -17.08
CA ASP A 421 11.57 18.81 -16.80
C ASP A 421 11.66 18.28 -15.37
N SER A 422 11.19 19.05 -14.37
CA SER A 422 11.23 18.66 -12.95
C SER A 422 10.32 17.46 -12.68
N HIS A 423 9.11 17.45 -13.21
CA HIS A 423 8.14 16.35 -13.06
C HIS A 423 8.56 15.11 -13.86
N ALA A 424 8.99 15.34 -15.12
CA ALA A 424 9.55 14.27 -15.93
C ALA A 424 10.83 13.67 -15.30
N GLY A 425 11.65 14.52 -14.66
CA GLY A 425 12.83 14.12 -13.90
C GLY A 425 12.47 13.25 -12.69
N MET A 426 11.46 13.65 -11.92
CA MET A 426 10.97 12.88 -10.79
C MET A 426 10.49 11.51 -11.22
N LYS A 427 9.66 11.43 -12.27
CA LYS A 427 9.21 10.15 -12.82
C LYS A 427 10.39 9.24 -13.20
N ARG A 428 11.39 9.78 -13.90
CA ARG A 428 12.61 9.03 -14.25
C ARG A 428 13.35 8.54 -12.99
N PHE A 429 13.37 9.35 -11.93
CA PHE A 429 14.02 8.97 -10.69
C PHE A 429 13.29 7.83 -9.97
N VAL A 430 11.96 7.93 -9.81
CA VAL A 430 11.15 6.85 -9.19
C VAL A 430 11.27 5.55 -10.00
N LYS A 431 11.23 5.65 -11.34
CA LYS A 431 11.50 4.50 -12.21
C LYS A 431 12.86 3.86 -11.90
N ALA A 432 13.91 4.67 -11.81
CA ALA A 432 15.26 4.18 -11.52
C ALA A 432 15.35 3.55 -10.11
N LEU A 433 14.69 4.14 -9.10
CA LEU A 433 14.63 3.57 -7.74
C LEU A 433 13.94 2.19 -7.73
N ASN A 434 12.80 2.05 -8.41
CA ASN A 434 12.12 0.77 -8.53
C ASN A 434 13.02 -0.31 -9.16
N HIS A 435 13.71 0.03 -10.24
CA HIS A 435 14.62 -0.91 -10.90
C HIS A 435 15.84 -1.25 -10.03
N VAL A 436 16.40 -0.28 -9.31
CA VAL A 436 17.48 -0.56 -8.33
C VAL A 436 16.96 -1.44 -7.21
N TYR A 437 15.78 -1.14 -6.66
CA TYR A 437 15.17 -1.93 -5.59
C TYR A 437 14.94 -3.39 -6.03
N THR A 438 14.31 -3.60 -7.17
CA THR A 438 13.98 -4.96 -7.65
C THR A 438 15.20 -5.76 -8.13
N ALA A 439 16.29 -5.09 -8.51
CA ALA A 439 17.53 -5.74 -8.99
C ALA A 439 18.49 -6.15 -7.86
N HIS A 440 18.34 -5.61 -6.66
CA HIS A 440 19.31 -5.77 -5.57
C HIS A 440 18.70 -6.41 -4.32
N PRO A 441 18.93 -7.72 -4.08
CA PRO A 441 18.41 -8.45 -2.91
C PRO A 441 18.70 -7.78 -1.57
N ALA A 442 19.83 -7.10 -1.44
CA ALA A 442 20.16 -6.34 -0.24
C ALA A 442 19.07 -5.32 0.19
N LEU A 443 18.22 -4.85 -0.72
CA LEU A 443 17.19 -3.84 -0.43
C LEU A 443 15.84 -4.43 -0.01
N TYR A 444 15.63 -5.77 -0.13
CA TYR A 444 14.32 -6.36 0.11
C TYR A 444 14.30 -7.77 0.73
N GLU A 445 15.40 -8.53 0.65
CA GLU A 445 15.37 -9.96 1.01
C GLU A 445 15.40 -10.18 2.52
N THR A 446 16.09 -9.30 3.27
CA THR A 446 16.25 -9.37 4.71
C THR A 446 15.68 -8.10 5.34
N ASP A 447 14.34 -7.99 5.33
CA ASP A 447 13.59 -6.87 5.91
C ASP A 447 13.09 -7.16 7.33
N ASP A 448 13.32 -8.36 7.85
CA ASP A 448 12.74 -8.91 9.07
C ASP A 448 13.71 -8.95 10.28
N GLY A 449 14.93 -8.43 10.11
CA GLY A 449 15.93 -8.46 11.18
C GLY A 449 17.14 -7.54 10.99
N TRP A 450 17.89 -7.38 12.07
CA TRP A 450 19.12 -6.59 12.09
C TRP A 450 20.23 -7.15 11.21
N ASP A 451 20.16 -8.41 10.80
CA ASP A 451 21.12 -9.01 9.87
C ASP A 451 21.05 -8.36 8.48
N GLY A 452 19.90 -7.78 8.14
CA GLY A 452 19.69 -7.03 6.89
C GLY A 452 20.02 -5.54 6.96
N PHE A 453 20.40 -5.02 8.14
CA PHE A 453 20.59 -3.58 8.34
C PHE A 453 21.72 -3.26 9.31
N LYS A 454 22.55 -2.28 8.97
CA LYS A 454 23.60 -1.79 9.84
C LYS A 454 23.75 -0.28 9.75
N TRP A 455 23.61 0.43 10.87
CA TRP A 455 23.97 1.84 10.95
C TRP A 455 25.48 2.04 10.71
N LEU A 456 25.82 3.04 9.91
CA LEU A 456 27.20 3.50 9.68
C LEU A 456 27.41 4.87 10.34
N ASN A 457 26.57 5.84 10.02
CA ASN A 457 26.51 7.16 10.66
C ASN A 457 25.04 7.49 10.96
N VAL A 458 24.70 7.65 12.24
CA VAL A 458 23.31 7.92 12.66
C VAL A 458 23.20 9.18 13.51
N GLU A 459 24.28 9.62 14.16
CA GLU A 459 24.26 10.70 15.17
C GLU A 459 24.72 12.06 14.64
N ASP A 460 24.95 12.23 13.34
CA ASP A 460 25.39 13.52 12.76
C ASP A 460 24.19 14.45 12.54
N THR A 461 23.60 14.86 13.67
CA THR A 461 22.40 15.69 13.71
C THR A 461 22.66 17.09 13.16
N GLU A 462 23.82 17.71 13.45
CA GLU A 462 24.19 19.04 12.97
C GLU A 462 24.15 19.14 11.44
N LYS A 463 24.56 18.09 10.76
CA LYS A 463 24.53 18.01 9.30
C LYS A 463 23.23 17.40 8.76
N SER A 464 22.35 16.92 9.65
CA SER A 464 21.13 16.18 9.25
C SER A 464 21.41 15.14 8.17
N THR A 465 22.43 14.31 8.41
CA THR A 465 22.85 13.24 7.49
C THR A 465 22.65 11.88 8.13
N LEU A 466 22.36 10.88 7.32
CA LEU A 466 22.27 9.49 7.72
C LEU A 466 23.07 8.62 6.75
N ALA A 467 23.76 7.61 7.26
CA ALA A 467 24.32 6.56 6.43
C ALA A 467 24.11 5.19 7.10
N PHE A 468 23.71 4.22 6.31
CA PHE A 468 23.52 2.84 6.74
C PHE A 468 23.81 1.86 5.61
N MET A 469 23.95 0.60 5.97
CA MET A 469 24.18 -0.49 5.04
C MET A 469 22.97 -1.42 5.05
N ARG A 470 22.51 -1.80 3.85
CA ARG A 470 21.56 -2.88 3.62
C ARG A 470 22.33 -4.12 3.21
N ILE A 471 21.88 -5.28 3.71
CA ILE A 471 22.53 -6.57 3.52
C ILE A 471 21.47 -7.61 3.14
N GLY A 472 21.69 -8.36 2.07
CA GLY A 472 20.78 -9.43 1.65
C GLY A 472 21.37 -10.24 0.51
N GLY A 473 21.17 -11.55 0.51
CA GLY A 473 21.90 -12.45 -0.35
C GLY A 473 23.40 -12.29 -0.16
N ASP A 474 24.15 -12.19 -1.25
CA ASP A 474 25.59 -11.94 -1.24
C ASP A 474 25.92 -10.46 -1.48
N GLU A 475 24.98 -9.55 -1.23
CA GLU A 475 25.14 -8.14 -1.53
C GLU A 475 25.12 -7.24 -0.29
N MET A 476 25.87 -6.15 -0.37
CA MET A 476 25.86 -5.05 0.59
C MET A 476 25.73 -3.72 -0.16
N ILE A 477 24.80 -2.88 0.28
CA ILE A 477 24.57 -1.55 -0.30
C ILE A 477 24.67 -0.50 0.80
N VAL A 478 25.56 0.46 0.63
CA VAL A 478 25.69 1.64 1.48
C VAL A 478 24.79 2.73 0.93
N CYS A 479 23.89 3.22 1.77
CA CYS A 479 22.96 4.31 1.48
C CYS A 479 23.32 5.51 2.36
N ALA A 480 23.53 6.66 1.75
CA ALA A 480 23.78 7.91 2.48
C ALA A 480 22.84 9.02 2.02
N MET A 481 22.26 9.75 2.96
CA MET A 481 21.29 10.83 2.77
C MET A 481 21.74 12.09 3.44
N ASN A 482 21.50 13.23 2.76
CA ASN A 482 21.71 14.57 3.27
C ASN A 482 20.41 15.37 3.17
N PHE A 483 19.85 15.75 4.30
CA PHE A 483 18.60 16.50 4.39
C PHE A 483 18.80 18.00 4.50
N THR A 484 20.02 18.53 4.22
CA THR A 484 20.34 19.96 4.20
C THR A 484 20.57 20.46 2.78
N PRO A 485 20.35 21.76 2.51
CA PRO A 485 20.63 22.36 1.20
C PRO A 485 22.12 22.66 0.95
N VAL A 486 23.02 22.00 1.69
CA VAL A 486 24.47 22.17 1.58
C VAL A 486 25.11 20.85 1.19
N VAL A 487 25.94 20.84 0.16
CA VAL A 487 26.70 19.63 -0.25
C VAL A 487 27.65 19.24 0.87
N GLN A 488 27.64 18.00 1.29
CA GLN A 488 28.60 17.44 2.23
C GLN A 488 29.78 16.87 1.45
N GLN A 489 30.84 17.67 1.31
CA GLN A 489 32.10 17.26 0.69
C GLN A 489 33.00 16.54 1.71
N ASP A 490 33.82 15.62 1.22
CA ASP A 490 34.76 14.86 2.05
C ASP A 490 34.10 14.25 3.31
N TYR A 491 32.86 13.77 3.15
CA TYR A 491 32.08 13.23 4.25
C TYR A 491 32.55 11.81 4.58
N TRP A 492 33.00 11.61 5.83
CA TRP A 492 33.45 10.31 6.31
C TRP A 492 32.28 9.45 6.72
N VAL A 493 32.21 8.24 6.17
CA VAL A 493 31.25 7.19 6.53
C VAL A 493 31.98 6.00 7.09
N ALA A 494 31.59 5.54 8.28
CA ALA A 494 32.15 4.35 8.89
C ALA A 494 31.88 3.12 8.04
N MET A 495 32.87 2.21 7.95
CA MET A 495 32.77 0.98 7.17
C MET A 495 33.23 -0.22 8.01
N PRO A 496 32.50 -1.35 7.97
CA PRO A 496 32.84 -2.49 8.81
C PRO A 496 34.16 -3.18 8.41
N GLU A 497 34.49 -3.13 7.12
CA GLU A 497 35.64 -3.89 6.56
C GLU A 497 36.29 -3.12 5.42
N GLU A 498 37.47 -3.63 5.00
CA GLU A 498 38.19 -3.14 3.83
C GLU A 498 37.46 -3.56 2.54
N GLY A 499 37.27 -2.63 1.61
CA GLY A 499 36.60 -2.93 0.36
C GLY A 499 36.48 -1.73 -0.58
N THR A 500 35.59 -1.89 -1.56
CA THR A 500 35.34 -0.92 -2.63
C THR A 500 33.84 -0.64 -2.73
N LEU A 501 33.50 0.64 -2.79
CA LEU A 501 32.14 1.11 -3.06
C LEU A 501 32.04 1.54 -4.52
N LYS A 502 31.02 1.05 -5.23
CA LYS A 502 30.69 1.42 -6.60
C LYS A 502 29.34 2.11 -6.64
N LEU A 503 29.27 3.33 -7.19
CA LEU A 503 28.03 4.12 -7.27
C LEU A 503 26.97 3.35 -8.08
N LEU A 504 25.76 3.22 -7.51
CA LEU A 504 24.58 2.65 -8.15
C LEU A 504 23.64 3.74 -8.66
N ILE A 505 23.31 4.69 -7.79
CA ILE A 505 22.39 5.78 -8.10
C ILE A 505 22.66 7.00 -7.23
N SER A 506 22.45 8.18 -7.79
CA SER A 506 22.35 9.45 -7.06
C SER A 506 21.06 10.17 -7.40
N SER A 507 20.36 10.66 -6.38
CA SER A 507 19.14 11.46 -6.57
C SER A 507 19.39 12.82 -7.22
N ASP A 508 20.66 13.25 -7.27
CA ASP A 508 21.07 14.58 -7.77
C ASP A 508 21.58 14.56 -9.23
N GLU A 509 21.47 13.45 -9.92
CA GLU A 509 21.83 13.42 -11.35
C GLU A 509 20.95 14.38 -12.17
N LYS A 510 21.55 15.09 -13.13
CA LYS A 510 20.84 16.07 -13.98
C LYS A 510 19.62 15.47 -14.70
N LYS A 511 19.69 14.20 -15.13
CA LYS A 511 18.57 13.52 -15.77
C LYS A 511 17.33 13.38 -14.89
N TYR A 512 17.49 13.52 -13.56
CA TYR A 512 16.40 13.50 -12.57
C TYR A 512 16.00 14.92 -12.10
N GLY A 513 16.57 15.98 -12.70
CA GLY A 513 16.35 17.35 -12.28
C GLY A 513 17.23 17.79 -11.08
N GLY A 514 18.29 17.04 -10.78
CA GLY A 514 19.29 17.41 -9.78
C GLY A 514 20.30 18.45 -10.27
N ALA A 515 21.13 18.95 -9.37
CA ALA A 515 22.21 19.89 -9.67
C ALA A 515 23.37 19.25 -10.46
N GLY A 516 23.51 17.93 -10.34
CA GLY A 516 24.60 17.18 -10.97
C GLY A 516 25.91 17.32 -10.24
N THR A 517 25.87 17.28 -8.90
CA THR A 517 27.06 17.25 -8.05
C THR A 517 28.01 16.14 -8.53
N VAL A 518 29.29 16.47 -8.66
CA VAL A 518 30.29 15.51 -9.07
C VAL A 518 30.53 14.53 -7.93
N LEU A 519 30.40 13.24 -8.24
CA LEU A 519 30.58 12.14 -7.31
C LEU A 519 31.66 11.19 -7.79
N GLU A 520 32.33 10.55 -6.85
CA GLU A 520 33.25 9.45 -7.12
C GLU A 520 32.46 8.19 -7.50
N ASN A 521 32.71 7.66 -8.70
CA ASN A 521 32.10 6.41 -9.15
C ASN A 521 32.61 5.19 -8.38
N ILE A 522 33.85 5.24 -7.92
CA ILE A 522 34.51 4.18 -7.15
C ILE A 522 35.22 4.82 -5.95
N ILE A 523 34.95 4.32 -4.77
CA ILE A 523 35.57 4.75 -3.51
C ILE A 523 36.21 3.53 -2.86
N HIS A 524 37.43 3.68 -2.39
CA HIS A 524 38.13 2.65 -1.60
C HIS A 524 38.05 3.02 -0.12
N THR A 525 37.79 2.03 0.73
CA THR A 525 37.85 2.21 2.18
C THR A 525 39.28 2.45 2.63
N GLN A 526 39.44 3.13 3.74
CA GLN A 526 40.72 3.42 4.37
C GLN A 526 40.72 2.84 5.79
N HIS A 527 41.86 2.40 6.24
CA HIS A 527 42.05 1.94 7.62
C HIS A 527 42.09 3.16 8.56
N LYS A 528 40.91 3.72 8.81
CA LYS A 528 40.67 4.82 9.72
C LYS A 528 39.41 4.52 10.52
N GLY A 529 39.57 4.26 11.81
CA GLY A 529 38.51 3.89 12.71
C GLY A 529 37.49 5.02 12.90
N MET A 530 36.18 4.67 12.86
CA MET A 530 35.06 5.60 13.07
C MET A 530 33.82 4.83 13.55
N ASN A 531 33.08 5.40 14.49
CA ASN A 531 31.81 4.82 15.01
C ASN A 531 31.93 3.34 15.44
N GLY A 532 33.05 2.97 16.04
CA GLY A 532 33.33 1.58 16.47
C GLY A 532 33.67 0.60 15.35
N MET A 533 33.90 1.07 14.13
CA MET A 533 34.35 0.28 12.99
C MET A 533 35.82 0.61 12.65
N GLU A 534 36.56 -0.36 12.11
CA GLU A 534 38.01 -0.19 11.84
C GLU A 534 38.28 0.61 10.56
N HIS A 535 37.35 0.63 9.64
CA HIS A 535 37.50 1.28 8.35
C HIS A 535 36.51 2.43 8.18
N SER A 536 36.76 3.30 7.22
CA SER A 536 35.87 4.35 6.77
C SER A 536 36.08 4.66 5.28
N ALA A 537 35.12 5.34 4.68
CA ALA A 537 35.18 5.83 3.31
C ALA A 537 34.89 7.34 3.27
N ILE A 538 35.53 8.03 2.35
CA ILE A 538 35.23 9.46 2.09
C ILE A 538 34.31 9.50 0.88
N MET A 539 33.20 10.22 0.99
CA MET A 539 32.27 10.42 -0.13
C MET A 539 31.69 11.84 -0.15
N THR A 540 31.21 12.24 -1.29
CA THR A 540 30.41 13.46 -1.43
C THR A 540 28.95 13.09 -1.38
N ILE A 541 28.13 13.76 -0.52
CA ILE A 541 26.69 13.60 -0.48
C ILE A 541 26.04 14.90 -0.98
N PRO A 542 25.24 14.87 -2.05
CA PRO A 542 24.63 16.05 -2.63
C PRO A 542 23.72 16.80 -1.65
N ALA A 543 23.52 18.10 -1.89
CA ALA A 543 22.54 18.90 -1.17
C ALA A 543 21.12 18.34 -1.38
N LEU A 544 20.35 18.17 -0.28
CA LEU A 544 19.01 17.56 -0.33
C LEU A 544 19.02 16.31 -1.24
N GLY A 545 19.99 15.40 -1.00
CA GLY A 545 20.26 14.31 -1.90
C GLY A 545 20.61 13.01 -1.21
N ALA A 546 20.54 11.92 -1.98
CA ALA A 546 20.86 10.58 -1.56
C ALA A 546 21.75 9.88 -2.58
N VAL A 547 22.62 9.01 -2.10
CA VAL A 547 23.51 8.18 -2.90
C VAL A 547 23.47 6.74 -2.41
N TYR A 548 23.48 5.77 -3.32
CA TYR A 548 23.64 4.36 -3.02
C TYR A 548 24.89 3.84 -3.68
N TYR A 549 25.68 3.08 -2.93
CA TYR A 549 26.90 2.43 -3.41
C TYR A 549 26.82 0.93 -3.12
N LYS A 550 27.11 0.11 -4.10
CA LYS A 550 27.34 -1.32 -3.88
C LYS A 550 28.72 -1.49 -3.24
N PHE A 551 28.77 -2.13 -2.07
CA PHE A 551 29.99 -2.41 -1.36
C PHE A 551 30.45 -3.84 -1.65
N THR A 552 31.74 -3.99 -1.99
CA THR A 552 32.38 -5.28 -2.25
C THR A 552 33.61 -5.40 -1.35
N LEU A 553 33.70 -6.47 -0.58
CA LEU A 553 34.85 -6.76 0.28
C LEU A 553 36.12 -6.97 -0.54
N LYS A 554 37.25 -6.54 0.00
CA LYS A 554 38.53 -6.87 -0.58
C LYS A 554 38.79 -8.38 -0.42
N SER A 555 39.13 -9.07 -1.50
CA SER A 555 39.42 -10.48 -1.45
C SER A 555 40.69 -10.72 -0.60
N LYS A 556 40.63 -11.67 0.33
CA LYS A 556 41.78 -12.04 1.21
C LYS A 556 43.00 -12.60 0.44
N GLY A 557 42.98 -12.56 -0.90
CA GLY A 557 44.02 -13.14 -1.75
C GLY A 557 44.90 -12.15 -2.52
N ASP A 558 44.63 -10.85 -2.50
CA ASP A 558 45.33 -9.86 -3.35
C ASP A 558 46.48 -9.10 -2.63
N GLY A 559 46.87 -9.54 -1.44
CA GLY A 559 47.85 -8.87 -0.59
C GLY A 559 49.23 -9.55 -0.47
N GLU A 560 49.47 -10.69 -1.13
CA GLU A 560 50.79 -11.34 -1.14
C GLU A 560 51.17 -11.81 -2.56
N LYS A 561 51.63 -10.88 -3.38
CA LYS A 561 52.57 -11.16 -4.50
C LYS A 561 53.55 -10.01 -4.66
#